data_3dbad9788e7184f388e1618445dafa67
#
_entry.id   3dbad9788e7184f388e1618445dafa67
#
_cell.length_a   1.000
_cell.length_b   1.000
_cell.length_c   1.000
_cell.angle_alpha   90.00
_cell.angle_beta   90.00
_cell.angle_gamma   90.00
#
_symmetry.space_group_name_H-M   'P 1'
#
loop_
_entity.id
_entity.type
_entity.pdbx_description
1 polymer ?
#
loop_
_entity_poly.entity_id
_entity_poly.type
_entity_poly.pdbx_seq_one_letter_code
_entity_poly.pdbx_strand_id
1 'polypeptide(L)'
;MSSKTIQPKLTLVGAGPGDPDLITVKGINALGTADVILYDALVNPEIFKYAPHTAKKVFVGKRSGEHSYSQEQINTLLVDYAFTHGHVVRLKGGDPFVFGRGLEELEYAGSFNIPVEIVPGISSAIGVPALQGIPVTHRGISESFWVLTGRNSGGNVPQDIHYAAQSGATVVILMGLRKLEEIAAIYQSYGRGNLPVAVIRNGSLPDENIAIGSIDTIAEAVRQENIQAPAVIVIGEVVRKSPVATYLLSLENHLLN
;
A
#
# COMPACT_ATOMS: atom_id res chain seq x y z
N MET A 1 -1.82 19.04 42.15
CA MET A 1 -1.62 18.25 40.92
C MET A 1 -1.53 19.24 39.76
N SER A 2 -0.37 19.42 39.17
CA SER A 2 -0.22 20.34 38.01
C SER A 2 -1.00 19.74 36.84
N SER A 3 -2.02 20.41 36.34
CA SER A 3 -2.70 20.02 35.13
C SER A 3 -1.70 20.10 33.97
N LYS A 4 -1.35 18.96 33.39
CA LYS A 4 -0.48 18.92 32.19
C LYS A 4 -1.21 19.74 31.09
N THR A 5 -0.62 20.85 30.68
CA THR A 5 -1.18 21.64 29.57
C THR A 5 -1.15 20.77 28.31
N ILE A 6 -2.31 20.48 27.75
CA ILE A 6 -2.43 19.71 26.52
C ILE A 6 -1.91 20.58 25.37
N GLN A 7 -0.94 20.06 24.63
CA GLN A 7 -0.42 20.69 23.40
C GLN A 7 -0.85 19.84 22.20
N PRO A 8 -1.86 20.28 21.45
CA PRO A 8 -2.30 19.54 20.27
C PRO A 8 -1.18 19.35 19.25
N LYS A 9 -0.99 18.12 18.79
CA LYS A 9 -0.04 17.78 17.73
C LYS A 9 -0.57 16.58 16.94
N LEU A 10 -0.40 16.60 15.61
CA LEU A 10 -0.66 15.46 14.74
C LEU A 10 0.64 15.02 14.06
N THR A 11 0.91 13.72 14.02
CA THR A 11 1.98 13.14 13.18
C THR A 11 1.36 12.09 12.25
N LEU A 12 1.46 12.32 10.93
CA LEU A 12 1.10 11.33 9.91
C LEU A 12 2.29 10.40 9.72
N VAL A 13 2.12 9.11 10.00
CA VAL A 13 3.22 8.12 9.95
C VAL A 13 2.89 7.02 8.96
N GLY A 14 3.79 6.77 8.01
CA GLY A 14 3.77 5.59 7.16
C GLY A 14 4.30 4.37 7.92
N ALA A 15 3.47 3.34 8.02
CA ALA A 15 3.79 2.10 8.71
C ALA A 15 4.63 1.12 7.88
N GLY A 16 4.87 1.42 6.60
CA GLY A 16 5.48 0.47 5.68
C GLY A 16 4.50 -0.55 5.10
N PRO A 17 5.00 -1.54 4.34
CA PRO A 17 4.17 -2.46 3.56
C PRO A 17 3.50 -3.57 4.39
N GLY A 18 3.87 -3.77 5.67
CA GLY A 18 3.28 -4.80 6.52
C GLY A 18 4.20 -5.32 7.62
N ASP A 19 5.44 -5.70 7.28
CA ASP A 19 6.46 -6.07 8.25
C ASP A 19 6.75 -4.88 9.18
N PRO A 20 6.58 -5.03 10.52
CA PRO A 20 6.80 -3.95 11.48
C PRO A 20 8.23 -3.44 11.52
N ASP A 21 9.21 -4.20 11.06
CA ASP A 21 10.61 -3.79 11.03
C ASP A 21 10.93 -2.92 9.78
N LEU A 22 10.00 -2.79 8.85
CA LEU A 22 10.08 -1.86 7.71
C LEU A 22 9.53 -0.46 8.03
N ILE A 23 9.17 -0.18 9.25
CA ILE A 23 8.88 1.19 9.70
C ILE A 23 10.19 1.99 9.80
N THR A 24 10.10 3.30 9.54
CA THR A 24 11.26 4.17 9.72
C THR A 24 11.57 4.43 11.20
N VAL A 25 12.84 4.66 11.53
CA VAL A 25 13.25 5.07 12.90
C VAL A 25 12.49 6.33 13.35
N LYS A 26 12.23 7.27 12.45
CA LYS A 26 11.42 8.46 12.74
C LYS A 26 9.98 8.09 13.09
N GLY A 27 9.42 7.07 12.44
CA GLY A 27 8.09 6.52 12.75
C GLY A 27 8.03 5.89 14.13
N ILE A 28 9.05 5.10 14.51
CA ILE A 28 9.19 4.53 15.84
C ILE A 28 9.23 5.64 16.91
N ASN A 29 10.03 6.67 16.69
CA ASN A 29 10.15 7.81 17.62
C ASN A 29 8.81 8.56 17.78
N ALA A 30 8.07 8.74 16.69
CA ALA A 30 6.73 9.35 16.73
C ALA A 30 5.74 8.49 17.53
N LEU A 31 5.73 7.17 17.28
CA LEU A 31 4.89 6.23 18.04
C LEU A 31 5.23 6.23 19.52
N GLY A 32 6.52 6.29 19.89
CA GLY A 32 7.00 6.28 21.27
C GLY A 32 6.55 7.50 22.11
N THR A 33 6.07 8.56 21.46
CA THR A 33 5.56 9.77 22.14
C THR A 33 4.06 10.00 21.94
N ALA A 34 3.35 9.05 21.34
CA ALA A 34 1.93 9.17 21.06
C ALA A 34 1.07 9.07 22.33
N ASP A 35 0.10 9.99 22.48
CA ASP A 35 -0.99 9.86 23.46
C ASP A 35 -2.17 9.05 22.84
N VAL A 36 -2.40 9.20 21.53
CA VAL A 36 -3.43 8.46 20.76
C VAL A 36 -2.88 8.02 19.43
N ILE A 37 -3.22 6.79 19.00
CA ILE A 37 -2.87 6.25 17.69
C ILE A 37 -4.15 5.89 16.96
N LEU A 38 -4.44 6.60 15.84
CA LEU A 38 -5.50 6.21 14.90
C LEU A 38 -4.87 5.39 13.78
N TYR A 39 -5.38 4.18 13.52
CA TYR A 39 -4.79 3.26 12.55
C TYR A 39 -5.83 2.58 11.66
N ASP A 40 -5.42 2.19 10.45
CA ASP A 40 -6.28 1.50 9.47
C ASP A 40 -6.02 -0.02 9.42
N ALA A 41 -6.79 -0.71 8.57
CA ALA A 41 -6.77 -2.17 8.46
C ALA A 41 -5.48 -2.75 7.84
N LEU A 42 -4.64 -1.94 7.20
CA LEU A 42 -3.38 -2.38 6.58
C LEU A 42 -2.18 -2.29 7.53
N VAL A 43 -2.39 -1.74 8.73
CA VAL A 43 -1.34 -1.64 9.74
C VAL A 43 -1.22 -2.96 10.48
N ASN A 44 -0.01 -3.52 10.52
CA ASN A 44 0.29 -4.69 11.34
C ASN A 44 0.24 -4.33 12.83
N PRO A 45 -0.59 -5.00 13.65
CA PRO A 45 -0.69 -4.69 15.09
C PRO A 45 0.61 -4.84 15.89
N GLU A 46 1.56 -5.64 15.43
CA GLU A 46 2.86 -5.80 16.09
C GLU A 46 3.65 -4.48 16.19
N ILE A 47 3.36 -3.50 15.33
CA ILE A 47 3.98 -2.18 15.36
C ILE A 47 3.68 -1.42 16.65
N PHE A 48 2.61 -1.79 17.38
CA PHE A 48 2.26 -1.18 18.65
C PHE A 48 3.25 -1.48 19.78
N LYS A 49 4.19 -2.42 19.57
CA LYS A 49 5.32 -2.65 20.49
C LYS A 49 6.18 -1.40 20.70
N TYR A 50 6.16 -0.47 19.74
CA TYR A 50 6.90 0.80 19.81
C TYR A 50 6.15 1.94 20.50
N ALA A 51 4.87 1.75 20.82
CA ALA A 51 4.03 2.77 21.45
C ALA A 51 3.98 2.61 22.97
N PRO A 52 3.77 3.70 23.75
CA PRO A 52 3.51 3.62 25.17
C PRO A 52 2.29 2.72 25.45
N HIS A 53 2.33 1.95 26.53
CA HIS A 53 1.18 1.14 26.95
C HIS A 53 -0.06 1.99 27.28
N THR A 54 0.16 3.24 27.67
CA THR A 54 -0.89 4.23 27.97
C THR A 54 -1.51 4.84 26.72
N ALA A 55 -0.87 4.71 25.55
CA ALA A 55 -1.39 5.26 24.30
C ALA A 55 -2.72 4.61 23.91
N LYS A 56 -3.75 5.43 23.69
CA LYS A 56 -5.06 4.97 23.21
C LYS A 56 -4.97 4.54 21.76
N LYS A 57 -5.38 3.33 21.43
CA LYS A 57 -5.40 2.78 20.07
C LYS A 57 -6.82 2.82 19.52
N VAL A 58 -7.03 3.51 18.40
CA VAL A 58 -8.32 3.72 17.76
C VAL A 58 -8.28 3.18 16.34
N PHE A 59 -9.03 2.10 16.09
CA PHE A 59 -9.18 1.55 14.76
C PHE A 59 -10.15 2.40 13.94
N VAL A 60 -9.71 2.87 12.78
CA VAL A 60 -10.53 3.68 11.85
C VAL A 60 -10.58 3.07 10.45
N GLY A 61 -10.04 1.86 10.29
CA GLY A 61 -10.06 1.12 9.02
C GLY A 61 -11.44 0.58 8.67
N LYS A 62 -11.54 0.02 7.45
CA LYS A 62 -12.74 -0.69 7.00
C LYS A 62 -12.58 -2.19 7.26
N ARG A 63 -13.52 -2.79 7.99
CA ARG A 63 -13.67 -4.25 8.07
C ARG A 63 -15.03 -4.63 7.52
N SER A 64 -15.08 -5.79 6.86
CA SER A 64 -16.36 -6.34 6.37
C SER A 64 -17.29 -6.62 7.54
N GLY A 65 -18.50 -6.03 7.50
CA GLY A 65 -19.51 -6.23 8.54
C GLY A 65 -19.43 -5.28 9.75
N GLU A 66 -18.41 -4.41 9.85
CA GLU A 66 -18.31 -3.42 10.93
C GLU A 66 -18.57 -1.99 10.43
N HIS A 67 -18.94 -1.10 11.37
CA HIS A 67 -19.11 0.32 11.08
C HIS A 67 -17.80 0.90 10.54
N SER A 68 -17.83 1.45 9.33
CA SER A 68 -16.66 2.07 8.72
C SER A 68 -16.75 3.59 8.83
N TYR A 69 -15.69 4.21 9.36
CA TYR A 69 -15.60 5.67 9.40
C TYR A 69 -15.47 6.26 7.98
N SER A 70 -16.21 7.35 7.71
CA SER A 70 -15.95 8.18 6.55
C SER A 70 -14.64 8.96 6.75
N GLN A 71 -14.04 9.50 5.67
CA GLN A 71 -12.83 10.33 5.81
C GLN A 71 -13.10 11.58 6.67
N GLU A 72 -14.27 12.17 6.52
CA GLU A 72 -14.69 13.33 7.31
C GLU A 72 -14.75 13.00 8.82
N GLN A 73 -15.31 11.84 9.17
CA GLN A 73 -15.31 11.35 10.56
C GLN A 73 -13.90 11.10 11.09
N ILE A 74 -13.00 10.53 10.27
CA ILE A 74 -11.59 10.32 10.65
C ILE A 74 -10.91 11.67 10.91
N ASN A 75 -11.10 12.64 10.01
CA ASN A 75 -10.55 13.97 10.15
C ASN A 75 -11.03 14.66 11.44
N THR A 76 -12.32 14.57 11.75
CA THR A 76 -12.90 15.08 13.01
C THR A 76 -12.27 14.42 14.23
N LEU A 77 -12.14 13.08 14.22
CA LEU A 77 -11.51 12.33 15.32
C LEU A 77 -10.05 12.73 15.55
N LEU A 78 -9.28 12.99 14.49
CA LEU A 78 -7.88 13.44 14.61
C LEU A 78 -7.79 14.75 15.37
N VAL A 79 -8.65 15.72 15.06
CA VAL A 79 -8.71 17.02 15.70
C VAL A 79 -9.21 16.93 17.15
N ASP A 80 -10.29 16.19 17.39
CA ASP A 80 -10.86 16.01 18.73
C ASP A 80 -9.86 15.35 19.68
N TYR A 81 -9.16 14.31 19.22
CA TYR A 81 -8.13 13.66 20.05
C TYR A 81 -6.91 14.57 20.27
N ALA A 82 -6.50 15.36 19.28
CA ALA A 82 -5.39 16.30 19.49
C ALA A 82 -5.71 17.34 20.57
N PHE A 83 -6.90 17.90 20.59
CA PHE A 83 -7.30 18.87 21.61
C PHE A 83 -7.57 18.24 22.98
N THR A 84 -7.98 16.97 23.03
CA THR A 84 -8.35 16.32 24.31
C THR A 84 -7.22 15.51 24.93
N HIS A 85 -6.27 14.98 24.13
CA HIS A 85 -5.22 14.07 24.60
C HIS A 85 -3.79 14.58 24.34
N GLY A 86 -3.56 15.39 23.29
CA GLY A 86 -2.26 15.96 22.95
C GLY A 86 -1.69 15.41 21.64
N HIS A 87 -0.69 14.53 21.71
CA HIS A 87 -0.03 14.02 20.51
C HIS A 87 -0.80 12.84 19.89
N VAL A 88 -1.38 13.09 18.72
CA VAL A 88 -2.05 12.07 17.92
C VAL A 88 -1.10 11.59 16.83
N VAL A 89 -0.91 10.28 16.74
CA VAL A 89 -0.27 9.62 15.59
C VAL A 89 -1.33 9.00 14.71
N ARG A 90 -1.42 9.46 13.45
CA ARG A 90 -2.19 8.80 12.40
C ARG A 90 -1.29 7.81 11.68
N LEU A 91 -1.44 6.53 11.95
CA LEU A 91 -0.64 5.45 11.42
C LEU A 91 -1.33 4.83 10.20
N LYS A 92 -0.67 4.86 9.04
CA LYS A 92 -1.22 4.48 7.74
C LYS A 92 -0.36 3.40 7.09
N GLY A 93 -0.97 2.35 6.53
CA GLY A 93 -0.23 1.34 5.77
C GLY A 93 0.52 1.96 4.58
N GLY A 94 1.74 1.48 4.29
CA GLY A 94 2.60 2.04 3.25
C GLY A 94 3.10 3.44 3.57
N ASP A 95 2.89 4.36 2.64
CA ASP A 95 3.20 5.80 2.75
C ASP A 95 1.91 6.63 2.80
N PRO A 96 1.80 7.67 3.66
CA PRO A 96 0.58 8.47 3.81
C PRO A 96 0.15 9.21 2.54
N PHE A 97 1.09 9.50 1.63
CA PHE A 97 0.86 10.29 0.42
C PHE A 97 0.76 9.44 -0.87
N VAL A 98 0.92 8.11 -0.77
CA VAL A 98 0.70 7.20 -1.91
C VAL A 98 -0.69 6.57 -1.78
N PHE A 99 -1.69 7.18 -2.41
CA PHE A 99 -3.12 6.82 -2.32
C PHE A 99 -3.68 6.74 -0.89
N GLY A 100 -2.98 7.35 0.06
CA GLY A 100 -3.31 7.30 1.49
C GLY A 100 -4.19 8.47 1.99
N ARG A 101 -4.52 9.46 1.16
CA ARG A 101 -5.30 10.66 1.51
C ARG A 101 -4.67 11.49 2.66
N GLY A 102 -3.33 11.38 2.85
CA GLY A 102 -2.63 12.10 3.93
C GLY A 102 -2.73 13.62 3.82
N LEU A 103 -2.83 14.16 2.60
CA LEU A 103 -3.01 15.60 2.39
C LEU A 103 -4.34 16.12 2.98
N GLU A 104 -5.43 15.38 2.79
CA GLU A 104 -6.74 15.75 3.34
C GLU A 104 -6.74 15.80 4.87
N GLU A 105 -6.06 14.84 5.52
CA GLU A 105 -5.90 14.78 6.98
C GLU A 105 -5.03 15.95 7.48
N LEU A 106 -3.95 16.27 6.75
CA LEU A 106 -3.05 17.39 7.03
C LEU A 106 -3.77 18.74 6.94
N GLU A 107 -4.45 19.00 5.82
CA GLU A 107 -5.16 20.25 5.57
C GLU A 107 -6.27 20.47 6.60
N TYR A 108 -7.03 19.41 6.92
CA TYR A 108 -8.09 19.51 7.92
C TYR A 108 -7.54 19.86 9.31
N ALA A 109 -6.51 19.17 9.79
CA ALA A 109 -5.88 19.50 11.08
C ALA A 109 -5.24 20.89 11.08
N GLY A 110 -4.61 21.28 9.97
CA GLY A 110 -4.02 22.61 9.78
C GLY A 110 -5.05 23.74 9.89
N SER A 111 -6.30 23.52 9.43
CA SER A 111 -7.38 24.50 9.55
C SER A 111 -7.78 24.82 11.00
N PHE A 112 -7.42 23.94 11.94
CA PHE A 112 -7.59 24.13 13.39
C PHE A 112 -6.29 24.62 14.08
N ASN A 113 -5.27 25.04 13.31
CA ASN A 113 -3.96 25.45 13.81
C ASN A 113 -3.23 24.35 14.61
N ILE A 114 -3.48 23.06 14.33
CA ILE A 114 -2.76 21.94 14.92
C ILE A 114 -1.47 21.76 14.12
N PRO A 115 -0.28 21.77 14.77
CA PRO A 115 0.99 21.45 14.11
C PRO A 115 0.95 20.02 13.57
N VAL A 116 1.25 19.86 12.28
CA VAL A 116 1.29 18.54 11.62
C VAL A 116 2.71 18.20 11.20
N GLU A 117 3.18 17.04 11.61
CA GLU A 117 4.44 16.44 11.17
C GLU A 117 4.17 15.27 10.23
N ILE A 118 4.99 15.12 9.17
CA ILE A 118 4.91 14.03 8.20
C ILE A 118 6.13 13.14 8.37
N VAL A 119 5.88 11.85 8.51
CA VAL A 119 6.89 10.79 8.54
C VAL A 119 6.60 9.82 7.39
N PRO A 120 7.34 9.90 6.27
CA PRO A 120 7.19 8.98 5.16
C PRO A 120 7.37 7.52 5.58
N GLY A 121 6.71 6.62 4.86
CA GLY A 121 6.89 5.18 5.00
C GLY A 121 7.29 4.52 3.68
N ILE A 122 7.73 3.27 3.74
CA ILE A 122 8.00 2.49 2.53
C ILE A 122 6.67 2.14 1.88
N SER A 123 6.42 2.73 0.70
CA SER A 123 5.23 2.39 -0.08
C SER A 123 5.27 0.92 -0.53
N SER A 124 4.14 0.21 -0.43
CA SER A 124 3.99 -1.14 -0.97
C SER A 124 4.28 -1.22 -2.48
N ALA A 125 4.11 -0.11 -3.20
CA ALA A 125 4.44 -0.04 -4.63
C ALA A 125 5.94 -0.24 -4.94
N ILE A 126 6.82 -0.02 -3.96
CA ILE A 126 8.27 -0.18 -4.10
C ILE A 126 8.75 -1.34 -3.22
N GLY A 127 8.31 -1.38 -1.96
CA GLY A 127 8.80 -2.36 -0.99
C GLY A 127 8.41 -3.79 -1.35
N VAL A 128 7.16 -4.02 -1.76
CA VAL A 128 6.68 -5.37 -2.07
C VAL A 128 7.37 -5.97 -3.29
N PRO A 129 7.49 -5.31 -4.44
CA PRO A 129 8.28 -5.82 -5.56
C PRO A 129 9.73 -6.10 -5.18
N ALA A 130 10.37 -5.20 -4.42
CA ALA A 130 11.77 -5.35 -4.02
C ALA A 130 12.00 -6.62 -3.18
N LEU A 131 11.10 -6.96 -2.25
CA LEU A 131 11.17 -8.17 -1.44
C LEU A 131 11.05 -9.45 -2.30
N GLN A 132 10.38 -9.38 -3.45
CA GLN A 132 10.30 -10.47 -4.43
C GLN A 132 11.48 -10.50 -5.42
N GLY A 133 12.47 -9.64 -5.25
CA GLY A 133 13.57 -9.50 -6.21
C GLY A 133 13.12 -8.96 -7.56
N ILE A 134 11.97 -8.27 -7.63
CA ILE A 134 11.48 -7.58 -8.83
C ILE A 134 11.93 -6.13 -8.75
N PRO A 135 12.93 -5.71 -9.53
CA PRO A 135 13.34 -4.31 -9.57
C PRO A 135 12.29 -3.49 -10.34
N VAL A 136 11.82 -2.37 -9.76
CA VAL A 136 10.88 -1.51 -10.49
C VAL A 136 11.53 -0.74 -11.64
N THR A 137 12.87 -0.65 -11.65
CA THR A 137 13.69 -0.13 -12.76
C THR A 137 14.86 -1.05 -13.02
N HIS A 138 15.25 -1.19 -14.29
CA HIS A 138 16.43 -1.99 -14.69
C HIS A 138 17.03 -1.41 -15.97
N ARG A 139 18.35 -1.11 -15.94
CA ARG A 139 19.06 -0.58 -17.11
C ARG A 139 18.89 -1.50 -18.33
N GLY A 140 18.45 -0.93 -19.44
CA GLY A 140 18.23 -1.66 -20.70
C GLY A 140 16.94 -2.48 -20.76
N ILE A 141 16.09 -2.45 -19.71
CA ILE A 141 14.78 -3.14 -19.70
C ILE A 141 13.66 -2.14 -19.40
N SER A 142 13.75 -1.41 -18.31
CA SER A 142 12.76 -0.40 -17.92
C SER A 142 13.44 0.75 -17.19
N GLU A 143 13.49 1.91 -17.82
CA GLU A 143 14.15 3.10 -17.29
C GLU A 143 13.21 4.01 -16.50
N SER A 144 11.92 3.64 -16.46
CA SER A 144 10.89 4.34 -15.70
C SER A 144 9.90 3.37 -15.08
N PHE A 145 9.24 3.78 -14.01
CA PHE A 145 8.12 3.03 -13.46
C PHE A 145 6.97 3.98 -13.10
N TRP A 146 5.74 3.48 -13.21
CA TRP A 146 4.53 4.20 -12.89
C TRP A 146 3.82 3.50 -11.75
N VAL A 147 3.31 4.28 -10.80
CA VAL A 147 2.47 3.78 -9.72
C VAL A 147 1.05 4.28 -9.94
N LEU A 148 0.14 3.34 -10.18
CA LEU A 148 -1.25 3.63 -10.54
C LEU A 148 -2.21 3.00 -9.53
N THR A 149 -3.42 3.58 -9.43
CA THR A 149 -4.54 2.91 -8.78
C THR A 149 -5.31 2.07 -9.79
N GLY A 150 -5.73 0.88 -9.41
CA GLY A 150 -6.58 0.04 -10.27
C GLY A 150 -8.04 0.48 -10.34
N ARG A 151 -8.45 1.47 -9.51
CA ARG A 151 -9.81 2.02 -9.52
C ARG A 151 -9.81 3.49 -9.10
N ASN A 152 -10.54 4.32 -9.83
CA ASN A 152 -10.80 5.70 -9.46
C ASN A 152 -11.91 5.81 -8.38
N SER A 153 -12.27 7.03 -7.99
CA SER A 153 -13.34 7.30 -7.01
C SER A 153 -14.72 6.78 -7.46
N GLY A 154 -14.97 6.72 -8.76
CA GLY A 154 -16.20 6.15 -9.35
C GLY A 154 -16.17 4.61 -9.46
N GLY A 155 -15.09 3.94 -9.04
CA GLY A 155 -14.95 2.48 -9.08
C GLY A 155 -14.54 1.90 -10.43
N ASN A 156 -14.24 2.73 -11.42
CA ASN A 156 -13.80 2.33 -12.77
C ASN A 156 -12.29 2.28 -12.87
N VAL A 157 -11.75 1.53 -13.85
CA VAL A 157 -10.34 1.54 -14.19
C VAL A 157 -9.97 2.93 -14.72
N PRO A 158 -8.90 3.58 -14.20
CA PRO A 158 -8.47 4.88 -14.67
C PRO A 158 -7.96 4.85 -16.12
N GLN A 159 -8.17 5.96 -16.83
CA GLN A 159 -7.66 6.14 -18.21
C GLN A 159 -6.13 5.98 -18.30
N ASP A 160 -5.40 6.31 -17.24
CA ASP A 160 -3.94 6.19 -17.16
C ASP A 160 -3.44 4.75 -17.42
N ILE A 161 -4.26 3.74 -17.15
CA ILE A 161 -3.94 2.33 -17.47
C ILE A 161 -3.77 2.12 -18.97
N HIS A 162 -4.56 2.82 -19.81
CA HIS A 162 -4.42 2.76 -21.27
C HIS A 162 -3.09 3.38 -21.75
N TYR A 163 -2.65 4.47 -21.12
CA TYR A 163 -1.35 5.08 -21.44
C TYR A 163 -0.20 4.19 -20.96
N ALA A 164 -0.35 3.61 -19.79
CA ALA A 164 0.63 2.68 -19.23
C ALA A 164 0.81 1.43 -20.11
N ALA A 165 -0.28 0.88 -20.65
CA ALA A 165 -0.25 -0.28 -21.54
C ALA A 165 0.50 -0.04 -22.86
N GLN A 166 0.61 1.22 -23.29
CA GLN A 166 1.35 1.62 -24.50
C GLN A 166 2.82 1.95 -24.19
N SER A 167 3.20 2.08 -22.92
CA SER A 167 4.55 2.43 -22.52
C SER A 167 5.47 1.20 -22.40
N GLY A 168 6.78 1.45 -22.31
CA GLY A 168 7.79 0.45 -21.92
C GLY A 168 8.13 0.47 -20.43
N ALA A 169 7.41 1.28 -19.63
CA ALA A 169 7.65 1.41 -18.21
C ALA A 169 7.21 0.16 -17.42
N THR A 170 7.83 -0.06 -16.29
CA THR A 170 7.26 -0.96 -15.26
C THR A 170 6.03 -0.29 -14.66
N VAL A 171 4.93 -1.02 -14.53
CA VAL A 171 3.68 -0.50 -13.97
C VAL A 171 3.35 -1.25 -12.69
N VAL A 172 3.22 -0.50 -11.59
CA VAL A 172 2.80 -1.04 -10.29
C VAL A 172 1.40 -0.53 -10.00
N ILE A 173 0.45 -1.45 -9.80
CA ILE A 173 -0.94 -1.10 -9.59
C ILE A 173 -1.37 -1.50 -8.17
N LEU A 174 -1.81 -0.51 -7.41
CA LEU A 174 -2.42 -0.70 -6.10
C LEU A 174 -3.95 -0.72 -6.24
N MET A 175 -4.65 -1.44 -5.35
CA MET A 175 -6.12 -1.55 -5.34
C MET A 175 -6.72 -2.09 -6.66
N GLY A 176 -5.92 -2.84 -7.45
CA GLY A 176 -6.29 -3.31 -8.79
C GLY A 176 -6.86 -4.72 -8.84
N LEU A 177 -6.75 -5.54 -7.80
CA LEU A 177 -7.04 -6.97 -7.88
C LEU A 177 -8.46 -7.28 -8.39
N ARG A 178 -9.47 -6.54 -7.95
CA ARG A 178 -10.86 -6.72 -8.40
C ARG A 178 -11.10 -6.27 -9.84
N LYS A 179 -10.13 -5.57 -10.44
CA LYS A 179 -10.14 -5.06 -11.80
C LYS A 179 -9.09 -5.74 -12.69
N LEU A 180 -8.48 -6.82 -12.20
CA LEU A 180 -7.37 -7.49 -12.88
C LEU A 180 -7.73 -7.92 -14.30
N GLU A 181 -8.91 -8.54 -14.50
CA GLU A 181 -9.37 -8.98 -15.81
C GLU A 181 -9.62 -7.81 -16.76
N GLU A 182 -10.21 -6.70 -16.27
CA GLU A 182 -10.42 -5.48 -17.05
C GLU A 182 -9.07 -4.82 -17.41
N ILE A 183 -8.13 -4.77 -16.47
CA ILE A 183 -6.76 -4.29 -16.72
C ILE A 183 -6.06 -5.17 -17.77
N ALA A 184 -6.13 -6.49 -17.64
CA ALA A 184 -5.55 -7.42 -18.59
C ALA A 184 -6.13 -7.23 -19.99
N ALA A 185 -7.46 -7.09 -20.13
CA ALA A 185 -8.12 -6.84 -21.40
C ALA A 185 -7.63 -5.54 -22.06
N ILE A 186 -7.37 -4.48 -21.27
CA ILE A 186 -6.78 -3.24 -21.81
C ILE A 186 -5.40 -3.52 -22.41
N TYR A 187 -4.51 -4.20 -21.69
CA TYR A 187 -3.17 -4.55 -22.20
C TYR A 187 -3.24 -5.44 -23.43
N GLN A 188 -4.15 -6.42 -23.48
CA GLN A 188 -4.40 -7.27 -24.63
C GLN A 188 -4.82 -6.46 -25.87
N SER A 189 -5.68 -5.46 -25.70
CA SER A 189 -6.13 -4.59 -26.79
C SER A 189 -5.00 -3.81 -27.47
N TYR A 190 -3.86 -3.63 -26.76
CA TYR A 190 -2.63 -3.04 -27.28
C TYR A 190 -1.58 -4.10 -27.71
N GLY A 191 -1.97 -5.37 -27.85
CA GLY A 191 -1.07 -6.45 -28.28
C GLY A 191 -0.01 -6.84 -27.22
N ARG A 192 -0.26 -6.55 -25.93
CA ARG A 192 0.70 -6.78 -24.82
C ARG A 192 0.37 -8.05 -24.02
N GLY A 193 -0.31 -9.03 -24.61
CA GLY A 193 -0.75 -10.25 -23.95
C GLY A 193 0.39 -11.07 -23.30
N ASN A 194 1.58 -11.06 -23.91
CA ASN A 194 2.76 -11.79 -23.42
C ASN A 194 3.57 -11.04 -22.34
N LEU A 195 3.19 -9.80 -21.98
CA LEU A 195 3.94 -9.02 -20.99
C LEU A 195 3.84 -9.69 -19.60
N PRO A 196 4.96 -9.92 -18.90
CA PRO A 196 4.94 -10.60 -17.62
C PRO A 196 4.30 -9.76 -16.53
N VAL A 197 3.60 -10.46 -15.63
CA VAL A 197 2.87 -9.90 -14.50
C VAL A 197 3.15 -10.72 -13.24
N ALA A 198 3.34 -10.02 -12.11
CA ALA A 198 3.31 -10.61 -10.78
C ALA A 198 2.17 -9.97 -9.96
N VAL A 199 1.42 -10.79 -9.23
CA VAL A 199 0.42 -10.34 -8.27
C VAL A 199 0.81 -10.88 -6.90
N ILE A 200 1.14 -9.97 -5.97
CA ILE A 200 1.72 -10.30 -4.67
C ILE A 200 0.72 -9.91 -3.59
N ARG A 201 0.18 -10.91 -2.89
CA ARG A 201 -0.72 -10.75 -1.76
C ARG A 201 0.09 -10.62 -0.47
N ASN A 202 -0.35 -9.75 0.45
CA ASN A 202 0.22 -9.59 1.79
C ASN A 202 1.74 -9.47 1.80
N GLY A 203 2.31 -8.79 0.80
CA GLY A 203 3.75 -8.67 0.64
C GLY A 203 4.41 -8.14 1.91
N SER A 204 5.51 -8.77 2.32
CA SER A 204 6.24 -8.59 3.59
C SER A 204 5.61 -9.25 4.84
N LEU A 205 4.48 -9.90 4.74
CA LEU A 205 3.85 -10.59 5.87
C LEU A 205 4.12 -12.12 5.80
N PRO A 206 4.02 -12.86 6.91
CA PRO A 206 4.28 -14.30 6.93
C PRO A 206 3.36 -15.13 6.03
N ASP A 207 2.16 -14.62 5.70
CA ASP A 207 1.19 -15.25 4.81
C ASP A 207 1.22 -14.65 3.40
N GLU A 208 2.38 -14.09 3.01
CA GLU A 208 2.63 -13.63 1.65
C GLU A 208 2.42 -14.76 0.65
N ASN A 209 1.75 -14.44 -0.47
CA ASN A 209 1.58 -15.34 -1.59
C ASN A 209 1.71 -14.58 -2.92
N ILE A 210 2.21 -15.25 -3.95
CA ILE A 210 2.50 -14.66 -5.25
C ILE A 210 1.95 -15.52 -6.39
N ALA A 211 1.29 -14.87 -7.35
CA ALA A 211 0.98 -15.44 -8.65
C ALA A 211 1.81 -14.73 -9.73
N ILE A 212 2.39 -15.52 -10.65
CA ILE A 212 3.18 -15.03 -11.77
C ILE A 212 2.63 -15.62 -13.07
N GLY A 213 2.59 -14.81 -14.12
CA GLY A 213 2.13 -15.21 -15.44
C GLY A 213 2.40 -14.09 -16.45
N SER A 214 1.72 -14.17 -17.57
CA SER A 214 1.61 -13.08 -18.54
C SER A 214 0.25 -12.37 -18.39
N ILE A 215 0.08 -11.25 -19.08
CA ILE A 215 -1.23 -10.58 -19.17
C ILE A 215 -2.33 -11.57 -19.58
N ASP A 216 -2.04 -12.50 -20.48
CA ASP A 216 -3.02 -13.48 -20.97
C ASP A 216 -3.38 -14.55 -19.92
N THR A 217 -2.47 -14.85 -19.00
CA THR A 217 -2.63 -15.97 -18.06
C THR A 217 -2.81 -15.57 -16.60
N ILE A 218 -2.49 -14.32 -16.25
CA ILE A 218 -2.41 -13.89 -14.84
C ILE A 218 -3.74 -14.02 -14.09
N ALA A 219 -4.87 -13.78 -14.74
CA ALA A 219 -6.17 -13.89 -14.09
C ALA A 219 -6.45 -15.35 -13.64
N GLU A 220 -6.05 -16.32 -14.45
CA GLU A 220 -6.14 -17.74 -14.06
C GLU A 220 -5.15 -18.11 -12.97
N ALA A 221 -3.90 -17.68 -13.08
CA ALA A 221 -2.90 -17.91 -12.04
C ALA A 221 -3.34 -17.35 -10.67
N VAL A 222 -3.93 -16.16 -10.63
CA VAL A 222 -4.49 -15.55 -9.41
C VAL A 222 -5.61 -16.39 -8.81
N ARG A 223 -6.47 -17.01 -9.65
CA ARG A 223 -7.53 -17.91 -9.18
C ARG A 223 -6.96 -19.20 -8.60
N GLN A 224 -5.98 -19.83 -9.29
CA GLN A 224 -5.33 -21.06 -8.85
C GLN A 224 -4.60 -20.90 -7.53
N GLU A 225 -3.87 -19.80 -7.36
CA GLU A 225 -3.15 -19.45 -6.14
C GLU A 225 -4.05 -18.85 -5.04
N ASN A 226 -5.35 -18.73 -5.30
CA ASN A 226 -6.34 -18.12 -4.38
C ASN A 226 -5.89 -16.75 -3.82
N ILE A 227 -5.29 -15.91 -4.68
CA ILE A 227 -4.82 -14.58 -4.29
C ILE A 227 -6.02 -13.68 -3.97
N GLN A 228 -5.99 -13.08 -2.79
CA GLN A 228 -7.00 -12.15 -2.31
C GLN A 228 -6.40 -10.78 -2.00
N ALA A 229 -7.26 -9.78 -1.81
CA ALA A 229 -6.80 -8.47 -1.34
C ALA A 229 -6.36 -8.52 0.15
N PRO A 230 -5.39 -7.72 0.56
CA PRO A 230 -4.67 -6.72 -0.25
C PRO A 230 -3.60 -7.35 -1.15
N ALA A 231 -3.43 -6.82 -2.36
CA ALA A 231 -2.40 -7.28 -3.28
C ALA A 231 -1.83 -6.12 -4.12
N VAL A 232 -0.57 -6.28 -4.51
CA VAL A 232 0.16 -5.39 -5.44
C VAL A 232 0.31 -6.12 -6.77
N ILE A 233 -0.02 -5.44 -7.87
CA ILE A 233 0.17 -5.95 -9.23
C ILE A 233 1.39 -5.25 -9.83
N VAL A 234 2.32 -6.03 -10.39
CA VAL A 234 3.52 -5.52 -11.09
C VAL A 234 3.48 -6.04 -12.52
N ILE A 235 3.49 -5.13 -13.48
CA ILE A 235 3.44 -5.43 -14.92
C ILE A 235 4.72 -4.91 -15.58
N GLY A 236 5.43 -5.75 -16.31
CA GLY A 236 6.61 -5.34 -17.07
C GLY A 236 7.69 -6.42 -17.16
N GLU A 237 8.60 -6.27 -18.10
CA GLU A 237 9.69 -7.23 -18.37
C GLU A 237 10.61 -7.46 -17.13
N VAL A 238 10.65 -6.53 -16.21
CA VAL A 238 11.41 -6.65 -14.95
C VAL A 238 10.96 -7.81 -14.08
N VAL A 239 9.70 -8.28 -14.22
CA VAL A 239 9.15 -9.42 -13.48
C VAL A 239 9.97 -10.68 -13.77
N ARG A 240 10.48 -10.86 -15.00
CA ARG A 240 11.36 -11.99 -15.36
C ARG A 240 12.69 -12.00 -14.61
N LYS A 241 13.07 -10.92 -13.94
CA LYS A 241 14.32 -10.84 -13.15
C LYS A 241 14.16 -11.39 -11.75
N SER A 242 12.93 -11.60 -11.28
CA SER A 242 12.68 -12.23 -9.99
C SER A 242 13.21 -13.67 -9.98
N PRO A 243 13.97 -14.08 -8.95
CA PRO A 243 14.33 -15.48 -8.75
C PRO A 243 13.11 -16.40 -8.67
N VAL A 244 12.03 -15.94 -8.03
CA VAL A 244 10.76 -16.68 -7.92
C VAL A 244 10.11 -16.84 -9.30
N ALA A 245 10.05 -15.76 -10.11
CA ALA A 245 9.53 -15.84 -11.47
C ALA A 245 10.34 -16.79 -12.35
N THR A 246 11.67 -16.72 -12.24
CA THR A 246 12.56 -17.62 -12.98
C THR A 246 12.30 -19.09 -12.64
N TYR A 247 12.11 -19.41 -11.37
CA TYR A 247 11.81 -20.76 -10.91
C TYR A 247 10.43 -21.24 -11.42
N LEU A 248 9.36 -20.45 -11.23
CA LEU A 248 8.01 -20.82 -11.65
C LEU A 248 7.90 -21.00 -13.16
N LEU A 249 8.46 -20.07 -13.95
CA LEU A 249 8.48 -20.18 -15.41
C LEU A 249 9.31 -21.38 -15.91
N SER A 250 10.30 -21.85 -15.16
CA SER A 250 11.05 -23.07 -15.49
C SER A 250 10.22 -24.34 -15.30
N LEU A 251 9.34 -24.37 -14.30
CA LEU A 251 8.44 -25.51 -14.04
C LEU A 251 7.39 -25.66 -15.14
N GLU A 252 6.79 -24.56 -15.61
CA GLU A 252 5.82 -24.58 -16.72
C GLU A 252 6.43 -25.17 -18.00
N ASN A 253 7.67 -24.81 -18.32
CA ASN A 253 8.38 -25.35 -19.48
C ASN A 253 8.72 -26.85 -19.37
N HIS A 254 8.82 -27.41 -18.16
CA HIS A 254 9.07 -28.84 -17.94
C HIS A 254 7.79 -29.69 -18.00
N LEU A 255 6.62 -29.11 -17.83
CA LEU A 255 5.33 -29.80 -17.92
C LEU A 255 4.77 -29.85 -19.35
N LEU A 256 5.33 -29.05 -20.26
CA LEU A 256 4.94 -28.97 -21.68
C LEU A 256 5.85 -29.81 -22.62
N ASN A 257 6.90 -30.43 -22.09
CA ASN A 257 7.80 -31.37 -22.79
C ASN A 257 7.69 -32.81 -22.22
#